data_9aed4854dd97d3171b9eaef056ae5f33
#
_entry.id   9aed4854dd97d3171b9eaef056ae5f33
#
_cell.length_a   1.000
_cell.length_b   1.000
_cell.length_c   1.000
_cell.angle_alpha   90.00
_cell.angle_beta   90.00
_cell.angle_gamma   90.00
#
_symmetry.space_group_name_H-M   'P 1'
#
loop_
_entity.id
_entity.type
_entity.pdbx_description
1 polymer ?
#
loop_
_entity_poly.entity_id
_entity_poly.type
_entity_poly.pdbx_seq_one_letter_code
_entity_poly.pdbx_strand_id
1 'polypeptide(L)'
;SSSIRGDHNLVFAIQESIEKAFKDKGIENKGNSALKGAIIKWLEDSANKNYFNSLVTGEYSNLFGGDNADDILEKLNTLSGDALIALMDKIFKVADERQIKVLSLDTTGLVAWIKEIIKANNLKAIVFIWDEFTEFFNNNTRSLTGFQEIAEISETDPFYLIIVTHKSAGLFDDADKDKSKILDRFIKPTCIIELPENMAFQLMGAAMEKNQDEAVLDDWEMTVDDLYDRTYDSRKIVKASANISDKEL
;
A
#
# COMPACT_ATOMS: atom_id res chain seq x y z
N SER A 1 -4.90 -2.56 0.35
CA SER A 1 -4.74 -1.27 -0.34
C SER A 1 -6.04 -0.70 -0.88
N SER A 2 -7.07 -1.50 -1.14
CA SER A 2 -8.39 -1.05 -1.65
C SER A 2 -9.21 -0.19 -0.67
N SER A 3 -8.79 -0.05 0.58
CA SER A 3 -9.51 0.69 1.62
C SER A 3 -9.05 2.14 1.83
N ILE A 4 -7.98 2.57 1.17
CA ILE A 4 -7.45 3.93 1.32
C ILE A 4 -8.32 4.90 0.53
N ARG A 5 -9.12 5.70 1.24
CA ARG A 5 -9.99 6.73 0.66
C ARG A 5 -9.77 8.05 1.37
N GLY A 6 -9.33 9.08 0.63
CA GLY A 6 -9.09 10.43 1.15
C GLY A 6 -7.66 10.66 1.69
N ASP A 7 -7.32 11.94 1.91
CA ASP A 7 -5.97 12.39 2.27
C ASP A 7 -5.52 11.85 3.64
N HIS A 8 -6.42 11.82 4.61
CA HIS A 8 -6.13 11.32 5.95
C HIS A 8 -5.75 9.84 5.95
N ASN A 9 -6.46 9.02 5.14
CA ASN A 9 -6.16 7.60 5.02
C ASN A 9 -4.83 7.35 4.32
N LEU A 10 -4.45 8.18 3.35
CA LEU A 10 -3.16 8.12 2.70
C LEU A 10 -2.02 8.35 3.69
N VAL A 11 -2.09 9.45 4.43
CA VAL A 11 -1.10 9.84 5.44
C VAL A 11 -0.93 8.75 6.49
N PHE A 12 -2.05 8.25 7.00
CA PHE A 12 -2.05 7.22 8.01
C PHE A 12 -1.50 5.88 7.50
N ALA A 13 -1.87 5.45 6.30
CA ALA A 13 -1.38 4.20 5.71
C ALA A 13 0.15 4.23 5.49
N ILE A 14 0.69 5.37 5.06
CA ILE A 14 2.14 5.53 4.91
C ILE A 14 2.82 5.47 6.27
N GLN A 15 2.32 6.21 7.25
CA GLN A 15 2.88 6.22 8.60
C GLN A 15 2.89 4.82 9.21
N GLU A 16 1.76 4.13 9.22
CA GLU A 16 1.65 2.79 9.79
C GLU A 16 2.54 1.77 9.09
N SER A 17 2.65 1.86 7.76
CA SER A 17 3.55 0.99 7.00
C SER A 17 5.01 1.18 7.41
N ILE A 18 5.44 2.42 7.64
CA ILE A 18 6.79 2.73 8.11
C ILE A 18 6.99 2.24 9.55
N GLU A 19 6.04 2.49 10.45
CA GLU A 19 6.10 2.03 11.85
C GLU A 19 6.13 0.50 11.94
N LYS A 20 5.33 -0.18 11.12
CA LYS A 20 5.36 -1.64 11.01
C LYS A 20 6.71 -2.14 10.55
N ALA A 21 7.29 -1.53 9.51
CA ALA A 21 8.62 -1.90 9.02
C ALA A 21 9.70 -1.71 10.09
N PHE A 22 9.61 -0.67 10.92
CA PHE A 22 10.51 -0.45 12.05
C PHE A 22 10.37 -1.57 13.08
N LYS A 23 9.15 -1.91 13.45
CA LYS A 23 8.86 -3.00 14.39
C LYS A 23 9.40 -4.34 13.88
N ASP A 24 9.14 -4.67 12.61
CA ASP A 24 9.58 -5.91 11.97
C ASP A 24 11.10 -6.03 11.89
N LYS A 25 11.80 -4.90 11.81
CA LYS A 25 13.28 -4.82 11.79
C LYS A 25 13.92 -4.62 13.17
N GLY A 26 13.12 -4.54 14.23
CA GLY A 26 13.63 -4.25 15.58
C GLY A 26 14.26 -2.87 15.70
N ILE A 27 13.87 -1.90 14.87
CA ILE A 27 14.33 -0.53 14.92
C ILE A 27 13.45 0.21 15.92
N GLU A 28 14.05 0.76 16.99
CA GLU A 28 13.35 1.62 17.92
C GLU A 28 12.96 2.91 17.21
N ASN A 29 11.65 3.23 17.14
CA ASN A 29 11.21 4.50 16.59
C ASN A 29 11.54 5.63 17.56
N LYS A 30 12.59 6.39 17.26
CA LYS A 30 13.02 7.55 18.06
C LYS A 30 12.31 8.85 17.65
N GLY A 31 11.50 8.82 16.59
CA GLY A 31 10.66 9.94 16.20
C GLY A 31 9.30 9.89 16.92
N ASN A 32 8.70 11.05 17.12
CA ASN A 32 7.31 11.10 17.59
C ASN A 32 6.39 10.58 16.51
N SER A 33 5.48 9.67 16.85
CA SER A 33 4.38 9.29 15.95
C SER A 33 3.51 10.54 15.68
N ALA A 34 3.60 11.10 14.49
CA ALA A 34 3.06 12.42 14.22
C ALA A 34 1.54 12.49 14.45
N LEU A 35 0.80 11.48 14.00
CA LEU A 35 -0.66 11.46 14.05
C LEU A 35 -1.21 10.87 15.34
N LYS A 36 -0.86 9.64 15.60
CA LYS A 36 -1.29 8.92 16.80
C LYS A 36 -0.85 9.68 18.04
N GLY A 37 0.41 10.16 18.07
CA GLY A 37 0.95 10.94 19.16
C GLY A 37 0.27 12.30 19.33
N ALA A 38 -0.09 12.98 18.23
CA ALA A 38 -0.82 14.24 18.28
C ALA A 38 -2.24 14.05 18.86
N ILE A 39 -2.94 13.00 18.45
CA ILE A 39 -4.27 12.66 18.98
C ILE A 39 -4.18 12.29 20.46
N ILE A 40 -3.24 11.43 20.83
CA ILE A 40 -3.02 11.04 22.23
C ILE A 40 -2.74 12.29 23.08
N LYS A 41 -1.78 13.12 22.67
CA LYS A 41 -1.44 14.35 23.37
C LYS A 41 -2.63 15.33 23.47
N TRP A 42 -3.45 15.41 22.42
CA TRP A 42 -4.65 16.24 22.44
C TRP A 42 -5.70 15.69 23.40
N LEU A 43 -5.87 14.37 23.49
CA LEU A 43 -6.78 13.71 24.44
C LEU A 43 -6.23 13.67 25.88
N GLU A 44 -4.95 13.87 26.12
CA GLU A 44 -4.38 14.00 27.46
C GLU A 44 -4.74 15.35 28.11
N ASP A 45 -5.04 16.37 27.32
CA ASP A 45 -5.57 17.63 27.82
C ASP A 45 -7.00 17.46 28.34
N SER A 46 -7.26 17.84 29.57
CA SER A 46 -8.53 17.61 30.25
C SER A 46 -9.73 18.28 29.55
N ALA A 47 -9.53 19.49 29.01
CA ALA A 47 -10.59 20.21 28.33
C ALA A 47 -10.96 19.56 26.99
N ASN A 48 -9.95 19.20 26.23
CA ASN A 48 -10.11 18.50 24.96
C ASN A 48 -10.73 17.11 25.15
N LYS A 49 -10.25 16.38 26.17
CA LYS A 49 -10.79 15.06 26.51
C LYS A 49 -12.26 15.13 26.89
N ASN A 50 -12.66 16.08 27.74
CA ASN A 50 -14.05 16.27 28.12
C ASN A 50 -14.91 16.66 26.91
N TYR A 51 -14.42 17.53 26.05
CA TYR A 51 -15.10 17.88 24.81
C TYR A 51 -15.28 16.67 23.90
N PHE A 52 -14.21 15.93 23.63
CA PHE A 52 -14.28 14.72 22.80
C PHE A 52 -15.18 13.65 23.41
N ASN A 53 -15.11 13.47 24.73
CA ASN A 53 -15.97 12.55 25.46
C ASN A 53 -17.46 12.88 25.26
N SER A 54 -17.83 14.15 25.33
CA SER A 54 -19.21 14.58 25.09
C SER A 54 -19.70 14.24 23.66
N LEU A 55 -18.81 14.26 22.69
CA LEU A 55 -19.12 13.90 21.31
C LEU A 55 -19.31 12.39 21.15
N VAL A 56 -18.35 11.59 21.65
CA VAL A 56 -18.34 10.14 21.44
C VAL A 56 -19.35 9.39 22.28
N THR A 57 -19.72 9.93 23.44
CA THR A 57 -20.81 9.38 24.27
C THR A 57 -22.19 9.92 23.90
N GLY A 58 -22.24 11.02 23.16
CA GLY A 58 -23.46 11.67 22.68
C GLY A 58 -23.76 11.32 21.22
N GLU A 59 -23.58 12.30 20.36
CA GLU A 59 -23.98 12.24 18.94
C GLU A 59 -23.30 11.11 18.16
N TYR A 60 -22.04 10.79 18.49
CA TYR A 60 -21.26 9.75 17.82
C TYR A 60 -21.21 8.41 18.58
N SER A 61 -22.06 8.21 19.59
CA SER A 61 -22.05 6.98 20.39
C SER A 61 -22.18 5.72 19.57
N ASN A 62 -23.04 5.71 18.55
CA ASN A 62 -23.18 4.57 17.64
C ASN A 62 -21.93 4.31 16.80
N LEU A 63 -21.18 5.36 16.43
CA LEU A 63 -19.97 5.24 15.63
C LEU A 63 -18.85 4.54 16.40
N PHE A 64 -18.73 4.84 17.71
CA PHE A 64 -17.71 4.27 18.58
C PHE A 64 -18.18 3.03 19.36
N GLY A 65 -19.45 2.60 19.17
CA GLY A 65 -19.99 1.42 19.83
C GLY A 65 -20.17 1.58 21.34
N GLY A 66 -20.32 2.81 21.82
CA GLY A 66 -20.49 3.14 23.23
C GLY A 66 -19.20 3.42 23.98
N ASP A 67 -18.04 3.39 23.31
CA ASP A 67 -16.77 3.75 23.92
C ASP A 67 -16.76 5.22 24.37
N ASN A 68 -16.16 5.49 25.50
CA ASN A 68 -15.86 6.83 25.98
C ASN A 68 -14.43 7.28 25.56
N ALA A 69 -14.04 8.52 25.88
CA ALA A 69 -12.73 9.06 25.51
C ALA A 69 -11.55 8.29 26.14
N ASP A 70 -11.71 7.72 27.33
CA ASP A 70 -10.70 6.89 27.98
C ASP A 70 -10.51 5.55 27.27
N ASP A 71 -11.62 4.90 26.91
CA ASP A 71 -11.61 3.65 26.15
C ASP A 71 -10.94 3.85 24.78
N ILE A 72 -11.20 4.99 24.13
CA ILE A 72 -10.59 5.32 22.84
C ILE A 72 -9.09 5.58 23.02
N LEU A 73 -8.68 6.27 24.06
CA LEU A 73 -7.27 6.52 24.37
C LEU A 73 -6.51 5.21 24.66
N GLU A 74 -7.12 4.28 25.42
CA GLU A 74 -6.57 2.95 25.65
C GLU A 74 -6.46 2.15 24.33
N LYS A 75 -7.49 2.17 23.50
CA LYS A 75 -7.47 1.53 22.19
C LYS A 75 -6.41 2.11 21.26
N LEU A 76 -6.22 3.43 21.24
CA LEU A 76 -5.13 4.07 20.50
C LEU A 76 -3.76 3.55 20.94
N ASN A 77 -3.56 3.28 22.22
CA ASN A 77 -2.29 2.77 22.74
C ASN A 77 -2.07 1.27 22.48
N THR A 78 -3.14 0.48 22.37
CA THR A 78 -3.06 -0.98 22.33
C THR A 78 -3.29 -1.59 20.95
N LEU A 79 -4.11 -0.95 20.10
CA LEU A 79 -4.43 -1.45 18.76
C LEU A 79 -3.30 -1.22 17.77
N SER A 80 -3.25 -2.08 16.75
CA SER A 80 -2.34 -1.99 15.61
C SER A 80 -3.02 -2.55 14.35
N GLY A 81 -2.46 -2.28 13.16
CA GLY A 81 -2.97 -2.78 11.88
C GLY A 81 -4.38 -2.27 11.55
N ASP A 82 -5.19 -3.08 10.89
CA ASP A 82 -6.52 -2.72 10.40
C ASP A 82 -7.47 -2.23 11.50
N ALA A 83 -7.33 -2.74 12.72
CA ALA A 83 -8.16 -2.31 13.85
C ALA A 83 -7.84 -0.87 14.28
N LEU A 84 -6.57 -0.48 14.26
CA LEU A 84 -6.16 0.90 14.52
C LEU A 84 -6.61 1.82 13.38
N ILE A 85 -6.46 1.40 12.12
CA ILE A 85 -6.94 2.16 10.94
C ILE A 85 -8.43 2.45 11.08
N ALA A 86 -9.24 1.45 11.39
CA ALA A 86 -10.68 1.61 11.55
C ALA A 86 -11.06 2.56 12.70
N LEU A 87 -10.30 2.56 13.80
CA LEU A 87 -10.50 3.51 14.89
C LEU A 87 -10.13 4.93 14.47
N MET A 88 -8.99 5.09 13.78
CA MET A 88 -8.52 6.39 13.30
C MET A 88 -9.52 7.01 12.31
N ASP A 89 -10.08 6.22 11.39
CA ASP A 89 -11.12 6.70 10.45
C ASP A 89 -12.34 7.28 11.17
N LYS A 90 -12.76 6.65 12.27
CA LYS A 90 -13.85 7.17 13.08
C LYS A 90 -13.50 8.50 13.74
N ILE A 91 -12.27 8.61 14.28
CA ILE A 91 -11.78 9.84 14.91
C ILE A 91 -11.68 10.96 13.86
N PHE A 92 -11.14 10.68 12.68
CA PHE A 92 -11.05 11.68 11.60
C PHE A 92 -12.41 12.13 11.11
N LYS A 93 -13.38 11.23 10.99
CA LYS A 93 -14.75 11.59 10.64
C LYS A 93 -15.33 12.62 11.62
N VAL A 94 -15.17 12.39 12.92
CA VAL A 94 -15.61 13.34 13.95
C VAL A 94 -14.84 14.65 13.87
N ALA A 95 -13.51 14.56 13.67
CA ALA A 95 -12.64 15.72 13.55
C ALA A 95 -13.03 16.62 12.37
N ASP A 96 -13.33 16.04 11.21
CA ASP A 96 -13.74 16.75 10.01
C ASP A 96 -15.12 17.40 10.20
N GLU A 97 -16.10 16.65 10.70
CA GLU A 97 -17.46 17.16 10.92
C GLU A 97 -17.50 18.27 11.98
N ARG A 98 -16.58 18.23 12.96
CA ARG A 98 -16.47 19.21 14.05
C ARG A 98 -15.37 20.24 13.86
N GLN A 99 -14.67 20.20 12.74
CA GLN A 99 -13.56 21.11 12.38
C GLN A 99 -12.46 21.16 13.46
N ILE A 100 -12.12 20.00 14.04
CA ILE A 100 -11.06 19.89 15.05
C ILE A 100 -9.71 19.80 14.33
N LYS A 101 -9.14 20.95 13.99
CA LYS A 101 -7.95 21.07 13.14
C LYS A 101 -6.70 20.34 13.65
N VAL A 102 -6.55 20.19 14.97
CA VAL A 102 -5.39 19.47 15.57
C VAL A 102 -5.42 17.97 15.26
N LEU A 103 -6.60 17.44 14.94
CA LEU A 103 -6.78 16.03 14.58
C LEU A 103 -6.74 15.81 13.06
N SER A 104 -6.65 16.86 12.27
CA SER A 104 -6.44 16.75 10.82
C SER A 104 -4.94 16.78 10.53
N LEU A 105 -4.36 15.63 10.24
CA LEU A 105 -2.99 15.60 9.71
C LEU A 105 -3.06 15.92 8.22
N ASP A 106 -2.45 17.03 7.88
CA ASP A 106 -2.15 17.35 6.50
C ASP A 106 -0.88 16.60 6.04
N THR A 107 -0.69 16.54 4.76
CA THR A 107 0.48 15.92 4.14
C THR A 107 1.78 16.58 4.61
N THR A 108 1.75 17.87 4.93
CA THR A 108 2.89 18.64 5.44
C THR A 108 3.42 18.06 6.76
N GLY A 109 2.52 17.65 7.66
CA GLY A 109 2.90 16.99 8.91
C GLY A 109 3.54 15.62 8.68
N LEU A 110 3.02 14.83 7.73
CA LEU A 110 3.64 13.56 7.34
C LEU A 110 5.04 13.77 6.77
N VAL A 111 5.22 14.74 5.89
CA VAL A 111 6.53 15.09 5.30
C VAL A 111 7.53 15.46 6.39
N ALA A 112 7.13 16.32 7.33
CA ALA A 112 7.97 16.69 8.47
C ALA A 112 8.34 15.48 9.34
N TRP A 113 7.38 14.61 9.61
CA TRP A 113 7.61 13.38 10.38
C TRP A 113 8.57 12.41 9.67
N ILE A 114 8.40 12.18 8.35
CA ILE A 114 9.33 11.32 7.57
C ILE A 114 10.76 11.85 7.67
N LYS A 115 10.96 13.16 7.51
CA LYS A 115 12.28 13.80 7.63
C LYS A 115 12.86 13.65 9.04
N GLU A 116 12.02 13.78 10.07
CA GLU A 116 12.43 13.61 11.46
C GLU A 116 12.89 12.17 11.75
N ILE A 117 12.10 11.16 11.35
CA ILE A 117 12.44 9.75 11.63
C ILE A 117 13.70 9.30 10.90
N ILE A 118 13.94 9.78 9.67
CA ILE A 118 15.18 9.51 8.94
C ILE A 118 16.37 10.01 9.74
N LYS A 119 16.33 11.24 10.24
CA LYS A 119 17.39 11.85 11.01
C LYS A 119 17.54 11.21 12.40
N ALA A 120 16.45 11.07 13.15
CA ALA A 120 16.45 10.55 14.51
C ALA A 120 16.96 9.11 14.60
N ASN A 121 16.68 8.31 13.58
CA ASN A 121 17.10 6.90 13.52
C ASN A 121 18.39 6.69 12.69
N ASN A 122 18.98 7.77 12.18
CA ASN A 122 20.17 7.71 11.31
C ASN A 122 20.00 6.71 10.14
N LEU A 123 18.82 6.75 9.49
CA LEU A 123 18.52 5.86 8.39
C LEU A 123 19.27 6.30 7.13
N LYS A 124 19.79 5.33 6.38
CA LYS A 124 20.39 5.60 5.07
C LYS A 124 19.35 6.02 4.04
N ALA A 125 18.20 5.41 4.08
CA ALA A 125 17.04 5.73 3.25
C ALA A 125 15.78 5.02 3.75
N ILE A 126 14.62 5.56 3.36
CA ILE A 126 13.33 4.87 3.37
C ILE A 126 12.93 4.64 1.92
N VAL A 127 12.65 3.39 1.55
CA VAL A 127 12.09 3.02 0.25
C VAL A 127 10.66 2.56 0.49
N PHE A 128 9.71 3.36 0.04
CA PHE A 128 8.28 3.06 0.14
C PHE A 128 7.78 2.52 -1.20
N ILE A 129 7.36 1.26 -1.21
CA ILE A 129 6.83 0.59 -2.41
C ILE A 129 5.32 0.55 -2.29
N TRP A 130 4.64 1.18 -3.24
CA TRP A 130 3.18 1.17 -3.32
C TRP A 130 2.72 0.25 -4.45
N ASP A 131 2.27 -0.92 -4.09
CA ASP A 131 1.65 -1.85 -5.02
C ASP A 131 0.17 -1.54 -5.24
N GLU A 132 -0.37 -1.89 -6.40
CA GLU A 132 -1.75 -1.60 -6.82
C GLU A 132 -2.11 -0.10 -6.79
N PHE A 133 -1.13 0.75 -7.09
CA PHE A 133 -1.32 2.21 -7.09
C PHE A 133 -2.45 2.69 -8.01
N THR A 134 -2.74 1.94 -9.08
CA THR A 134 -3.80 2.26 -10.04
C THR A 134 -5.17 2.41 -9.39
N GLU A 135 -5.52 1.55 -8.44
CA GLU A 135 -6.80 1.61 -7.73
C GLU A 135 -6.91 2.87 -6.86
N PHE A 136 -5.84 3.17 -6.12
CA PHE A 136 -5.79 4.39 -5.33
C PHE A 136 -5.94 5.63 -6.21
N PHE A 137 -5.20 5.69 -7.31
CA PHE A 137 -5.16 6.82 -8.22
C PHE A 137 -6.53 7.10 -8.87
N ASN A 138 -7.25 6.07 -9.29
CA ASN A 138 -8.55 6.20 -9.92
C ASN A 138 -9.65 6.61 -8.94
N ASN A 139 -9.54 6.20 -7.68
CA ASN A 139 -10.57 6.42 -6.67
C ASN A 139 -10.41 7.74 -5.89
N ASN A 140 -9.25 8.41 -5.99
CA ASN A 140 -8.89 9.54 -5.13
C ASN A 140 -8.40 10.78 -5.89
N THR A 141 -9.21 11.32 -6.78
CA THR A 141 -8.84 12.49 -7.59
C THR A 141 -8.54 13.76 -6.77
N ARG A 142 -9.03 13.85 -5.53
CA ARG A 142 -8.80 15.01 -4.65
C ARG A 142 -7.53 14.89 -3.78
N SER A 143 -7.04 13.68 -3.57
CA SER A 143 -5.85 13.41 -2.73
C SER A 143 -4.52 13.53 -3.46
N LEU A 144 -4.54 13.94 -4.71
CA LEU A 144 -3.35 13.95 -5.55
C LEU A 144 -2.35 15.05 -5.17
N THR A 145 -2.82 16.16 -4.59
CA THR A 145 -1.92 17.25 -4.14
C THR A 145 -1.03 16.78 -2.99
N GLY A 146 -1.62 16.09 -2.01
CA GLY A 146 -0.87 15.53 -0.89
C GLY A 146 0.14 14.46 -1.32
N PHE A 147 -0.22 13.63 -2.28
CA PHE A 147 0.69 12.63 -2.84
C PHE A 147 1.92 13.26 -3.52
N GLN A 148 1.72 14.40 -4.18
CA GLN A 148 2.79 15.17 -4.80
C GLN A 148 3.82 15.66 -3.78
N GLU A 149 3.39 16.22 -2.64
CA GLU A 149 4.28 16.66 -1.57
C GLU A 149 5.13 15.51 -1.01
N ILE A 150 4.56 14.30 -0.92
CA ILE A 150 5.27 13.10 -0.49
C ILE A 150 6.31 12.67 -1.52
N ALA A 151 5.99 12.72 -2.80
CA ALA A 151 6.93 12.39 -3.87
C ALA A 151 8.13 13.37 -3.90
N GLU A 152 7.90 14.64 -3.61
CA GLU A 152 8.93 15.69 -3.56
C GLU A 152 9.91 15.55 -2.40
N ILE A 153 9.63 14.72 -1.39
CA ILE A 153 10.59 14.46 -0.29
C ILE A 153 11.92 13.94 -0.84
N SER A 154 11.89 13.15 -1.91
CA SER A 154 13.08 12.56 -2.53
C SER A 154 14.08 13.58 -3.07
N GLU A 155 13.66 14.82 -3.28
CA GLU A 155 14.54 15.91 -3.73
C GLU A 155 15.46 16.43 -2.61
N THR A 156 15.02 16.30 -1.37
CA THR A 156 15.71 16.90 -0.22
C THR A 156 16.20 15.91 0.82
N ASP A 157 15.56 14.75 0.92
CA ASP A 157 15.82 13.74 1.94
C ASP A 157 15.83 12.32 1.30
N PRO A 158 16.53 11.34 1.88
CA PRO A 158 16.64 9.99 1.31
C PRO A 158 15.36 9.17 1.55
N PHE A 159 14.28 9.63 0.94
CA PHE A 159 12.98 8.96 0.89
C PHE A 159 12.65 8.68 -0.59
N TYR A 160 12.43 7.43 -0.93
CA TYR A 160 12.13 7.02 -2.30
C TYR A 160 10.76 6.38 -2.38
N LEU A 161 9.90 6.93 -3.24
CA LEU A 161 8.58 6.41 -3.51
C LEU A 161 8.58 5.66 -4.84
N ILE A 162 8.34 4.34 -4.78
CA ILE A 162 8.22 3.47 -5.94
C ILE A 162 6.75 3.07 -6.08
N ILE A 163 6.14 3.45 -7.20
CA ILE A 163 4.77 3.07 -7.51
C ILE A 163 4.76 1.89 -8.47
N VAL A 164 3.96 0.87 -8.18
CA VAL A 164 3.75 -0.30 -9.02
C VAL A 164 2.32 -0.26 -9.57
N THR A 165 2.20 -0.38 -10.90
CA THR A 165 0.93 -0.27 -11.60
C THR A 165 0.76 -1.42 -12.59
N HIS A 166 -0.45 -1.91 -12.76
CA HIS A 166 -0.75 -3.00 -13.69
C HIS A 166 -0.96 -2.54 -15.14
N LYS A 167 -1.13 -1.24 -15.38
CA LYS A 167 -1.34 -0.68 -16.73
C LYS A 167 -0.57 0.63 -16.90
N SER A 168 0.40 0.62 -17.79
CA SER A 168 1.15 1.83 -18.13
C SER A 168 0.36 2.82 -19.01
N ALA A 169 -0.50 2.33 -19.90
CA ALA A 169 -1.19 3.16 -20.89
C ALA A 169 -2.61 3.64 -20.49
N GLY A 170 -3.24 3.02 -19.49
CA GLY A 170 -4.62 3.37 -19.10
C GLY A 170 -4.71 4.20 -17.80
N LEU A 171 -3.59 4.46 -17.15
CA LEU A 171 -3.52 5.40 -16.01
C LEU A 171 -3.73 6.85 -16.45
N PHE A 172 -3.49 7.14 -17.71
CA PHE A 172 -3.32 8.49 -18.22
C PHE A 172 -4.17 8.69 -19.45
N ASP A 173 -5.47 8.56 -19.27
CA ASP A 173 -6.37 9.07 -20.30
C ASP A 173 -6.11 10.56 -20.43
N ASP A 174 -5.84 11.03 -21.65
CA ASP A 174 -5.51 12.44 -21.99
C ASP A 174 -6.56 13.45 -21.47
N ALA A 175 -7.67 12.98 -20.96
CA ALA A 175 -8.76 13.80 -20.41
C ALA A 175 -8.46 14.41 -19.03
N ASP A 176 -7.47 13.91 -18.27
CA ASP A 176 -7.21 14.39 -16.90
C ASP A 176 -5.83 15.06 -16.78
N LYS A 177 -5.79 16.34 -17.21
CA LYS A 177 -4.57 17.17 -17.19
C LYS A 177 -3.93 17.33 -15.81
N ASP A 178 -4.71 17.19 -14.74
CA ASP A 178 -4.17 17.33 -13.38
C ASP A 178 -3.48 16.06 -12.93
N LYS A 179 -3.93 14.90 -13.38
CA LYS A 179 -3.26 13.62 -13.15
C LYS A 179 -1.92 13.55 -13.89
N SER A 180 -1.87 14.00 -15.15
CA SER A 180 -0.63 13.96 -15.93
C SER A 180 0.48 14.82 -15.29
N LYS A 181 0.15 15.98 -14.75
CA LYS A 181 1.12 16.87 -14.06
C LYS A 181 1.78 16.24 -12.84
N ILE A 182 1.04 15.41 -12.11
CA ILE A 182 1.59 14.74 -10.92
C ILE A 182 2.59 13.67 -11.33
N LEU A 183 2.27 12.95 -12.39
CA LEU A 183 3.11 11.87 -12.90
C LEU A 183 4.33 12.34 -13.66
N ASP A 184 4.28 13.54 -14.22
CA ASP A 184 5.44 14.19 -14.84
C ASP A 184 6.56 14.47 -13.82
N ARG A 185 6.25 14.44 -12.53
CA ARG A 185 7.24 14.60 -11.44
C ARG A 185 7.97 13.31 -11.07
N PHE A 186 7.47 12.15 -11.51
CA PHE A 186 8.21 10.91 -11.36
C PHE A 186 9.31 10.78 -12.40
N ILE A 187 10.47 10.29 -11.95
CA ILE A 187 11.62 10.11 -12.82
C ILE A 187 11.30 9.07 -13.88
N LYS A 188 11.51 9.42 -15.14
CA LYS A 188 11.50 8.49 -16.28
C LYS A 188 12.95 8.10 -16.62
N PRO A 189 13.25 6.86 -17.01
CA PRO A 189 12.32 5.87 -17.54
C PRO A 189 11.59 5.09 -16.46
N THR A 190 10.35 4.78 -16.74
CA THR A 190 9.57 3.80 -16.01
C THR A 190 10.15 2.41 -16.27
N CYS A 191 10.34 1.59 -15.26
CA CYS A 191 10.71 0.20 -15.44
C CYS A 191 9.47 -0.59 -15.83
N ILE A 192 9.42 -1.11 -17.05
CA ILE A 192 8.35 -1.96 -17.52
C ILE A 192 8.79 -3.41 -17.32
N ILE A 193 8.02 -4.16 -16.52
CA ILE A 193 8.22 -5.60 -16.35
C ILE A 193 7.25 -6.29 -17.28
N GLU A 194 7.76 -6.81 -18.39
CA GLU A 194 7.00 -7.65 -19.31
C GLU A 194 7.30 -9.11 -18.96
N LEU A 195 6.25 -9.90 -18.76
CA LEU A 195 6.39 -11.34 -18.64
C LEU A 195 6.57 -11.90 -20.04
N PRO A 196 7.63 -12.65 -20.31
CA PRO A 196 7.75 -13.40 -21.58
C PRO A 196 6.52 -14.26 -21.81
N GLU A 197 6.09 -14.39 -23.06
CA GLU A 197 4.88 -15.14 -23.41
C GLU A 197 4.87 -16.59 -22.89
N ASN A 198 6.08 -17.18 -22.77
CA ASN A 198 6.26 -18.54 -22.25
C ASN A 198 6.35 -18.62 -20.71
N MET A 199 6.41 -17.49 -19.98
CA MET A 199 6.59 -17.51 -18.53
C MET A 199 5.37 -18.12 -17.80
N ALA A 200 4.16 -17.98 -18.37
CA ALA A 200 2.97 -18.62 -17.81
C ALA A 200 3.13 -20.15 -17.72
N PHE A 201 3.69 -20.77 -18.75
CA PHE A 201 3.97 -22.21 -18.77
C PHE A 201 5.07 -22.61 -17.79
N GLN A 202 6.14 -21.79 -17.68
CA GLN A 202 7.22 -22.03 -16.71
C GLN A 202 6.71 -21.91 -15.27
N LEU A 203 5.85 -20.91 -14.98
CA LEU A 203 5.23 -20.76 -13.65
C LEU A 203 4.29 -21.92 -13.32
N MET A 204 3.49 -22.36 -14.29
CA MET A 204 2.62 -23.55 -14.11
C MET A 204 3.47 -24.79 -13.83
N GLY A 205 4.52 -25.01 -14.62
CA GLY A 205 5.42 -26.15 -14.42
C GLY A 205 6.14 -26.11 -13.08
N ALA A 206 6.52 -24.93 -12.60
CA ALA A 206 7.15 -24.76 -11.29
C ALA A 206 6.17 -24.89 -10.11
N ALA A 207 4.88 -24.56 -10.33
CA ALA A 207 3.85 -24.68 -9.30
C ALA A 207 3.27 -26.10 -9.17
N MET A 208 3.48 -26.96 -10.16
CA MET A 208 3.04 -28.35 -10.12
C MET A 208 4.04 -29.18 -9.33
N GLU A 209 3.60 -29.76 -8.22
CA GLU A 209 4.37 -30.79 -7.52
C GLU A 209 4.31 -32.09 -8.34
N LYS A 210 5.50 -32.64 -8.63
CA LYS A 210 5.59 -33.97 -9.24
C LYS A 210 5.23 -35.05 -8.22
N ASN A 211 4.39 -36.00 -8.62
CA ASN A 211 4.15 -37.21 -7.82
C ASN A 211 5.50 -37.93 -7.61
N GLN A 212 5.73 -38.44 -6.40
CA GLN A 212 6.96 -39.16 -6.04
C GLN A 212 6.83 -40.68 -6.23
N ASP A 213 5.67 -41.21 -6.63
CA ASP A 213 5.43 -42.63 -6.89
C ASP A 213 6.02 -42.97 -8.27
N GLU A 214 7.01 -43.88 -8.27
CA GLU A 214 7.71 -44.31 -9.48
C GLU A 214 6.76 -44.86 -10.55
N ALA A 215 5.73 -45.64 -10.16
CA ALA A 215 4.76 -46.20 -11.11
C ALA A 215 3.92 -45.11 -11.78
N VAL A 216 3.59 -44.05 -11.04
CA VAL A 216 2.86 -42.88 -11.58
C VAL A 216 3.76 -42.04 -12.50
N LEU A 217 5.05 -41.95 -12.17
CA LEU A 217 6.03 -41.22 -13.01
C LEU A 217 6.23 -41.93 -14.34
N ASP A 218 6.39 -43.24 -14.33
CA ASP A 218 6.58 -44.08 -15.53
C ASP A 218 5.35 -43.98 -16.46
N ASP A 219 4.13 -44.07 -15.90
CA ASP A 219 2.88 -43.94 -16.66
C ASP A 219 2.71 -42.52 -17.21
N TRP A 220 3.11 -41.50 -16.44
CA TRP A 220 3.13 -40.13 -16.85
C TRP A 220 4.11 -39.89 -18.02
N GLU A 221 5.34 -40.39 -17.94
CA GLU A 221 6.36 -40.24 -18.99
C GLU A 221 5.90 -40.91 -20.30
N MET A 222 5.34 -42.13 -20.22
CA MET A 222 4.74 -42.79 -21.40
C MET A 222 3.59 -42.00 -22.01
N THR A 223 2.74 -41.41 -21.17
CA THR A 223 1.61 -40.58 -21.62
C THR A 223 2.10 -39.28 -22.26
N VAL A 224 3.12 -38.65 -21.72
CA VAL A 224 3.72 -37.41 -22.27
C VAL A 224 4.36 -37.68 -23.61
N ASP A 225 5.10 -38.79 -23.75
CA ASP A 225 5.75 -39.18 -25.01
C ASP A 225 4.70 -39.46 -26.13
N ASP A 226 3.64 -40.20 -25.80
CA ASP A 226 2.54 -40.47 -26.75
C ASP A 226 1.81 -39.17 -27.15
N LEU A 227 1.53 -38.26 -26.21
CA LEU A 227 0.96 -36.94 -26.48
C LEU A 227 1.93 -36.07 -27.30
N TYR A 228 3.21 -36.15 -27.00
CA TYR A 228 4.22 -35.41 -27.74
C TYR A 228 4.25 -35.82 -29.21
N ASP A 229 4.20 -37.09 -29.50
CA ASP A 229 4.18 -37.62 -30.86
C ASP A 229 2.87 -37.27 -31.60
N ARG A 230 1.73 -37.41 -30.95
CA ARG A 230 0.42 -37.10 -31.54
C ARG A 230 0.19 -35.61 -31.78
N THR A 231 0.83 -34.73 -31.02
CA THR A 231 0.62 -33.28 -31.10
C THR A 231 1.65 -32.56 -31.95
N TYR A 232 2.46 -33.26 -32.72
CA TYR A 232 3.53 -32.69 -33.54
C TYR A 232 3.11 -31.47 -34.36
N ASP A 233 2.00 -31.58 -35.11
CA ASP A 233 1.53 -30.50 -35.98
C ASP A 233 0.99 -29.32 -35.16
N SER A 234 0.29 -29.59 -34.07
CA SER A 234 -0.21 -28.56 -33.15
C SER A 234 0.91 -27.79 -32.47
N ARG A 235 1.96 -28.48 -32.04
CA ARG A 235 3.16 -27.87 -31.42
C ARG A 235 3.92 -26.99 -32.43
N LYS A 236 3.97 -27.40 -33.71
CA LYS A 236 4.58 -26.60 -34.77
C LYS A 236 3.87 -25.26 -34.94
N ILE A 237 2.52 -25.26 -34.86
CA ILE A 237 1.70 -24.05 -34.95
C ILE A 237 1.95 -23.17 -33.71
N VAL A 238 1.91 -23.74 -32.49
CA VAL A 238 2.16 -23.01 -31.24
C VAL A 238 3.54 -22.40 -31.24
N LYS A 239 4.56 -23.18 -31.64
CA LYS A 239 5.94 -22.71 -31.74
C LYS A 239 6.07 -21.52 -32.68
N ALA A 240 5.44 -21.57 -33.80
CA ALA A 240 5.47 -20.48 -34.80
C ALA A 240 4.74 -19.21 -34.31
N SER A 241 3.65 -19.37 -33.56
CA SER A 241 2.84 -18.25 -33.06
C SER A 241 3.40 -17.64 -31.78
N ALA A 242 3.98 -18.42 -30.89
CA ALA A 242 4.49 -17.97 -29.60
C ALA A 242 6.01 -17.73 -29.56
N ASN A 243 6.70 -17.96 -30.69
CA ASN A 243 8.17 -17.79 -30.82
C ASN A 243 8.97 -18.50 -29.72
N ILE A 244 8.56 -19.73 -29.36
CA ILE A 244 9.19 -20.55 -28.32
C ILE A 244 10.05 -21.67 -28.93
N SER A 245 11.09 -22.10 -28.23
CA SER A 245 12.00 -23.15 -28.66
C SER A 245 11.43 -24.57 -28.41
N ASP A 246 11.99 -25.59 -29.07
CA ASP A 246 11.58 -27.00 -28.87
C ASP A 246 11.82 -27.53 -27.44
N LYS A 247 12.68 -26.84 -26.68
CA LYS A 247 12.95 -27.20 -25.28
C LYS A 247 11.95 -26.60 -24.29
N GLU A 248 11.13 -25.67 -24.74
CA GLU A 248 10.15 -24.95 -23.92
C GLU A 248 8.71 -25.43 -24.18
N LEU A 249 8.52 -26.30 -25.17
CA LEU A 249 7.29 -27.00 -25.50
C LEU A 249 7.24 -28.37 -24.84
#